data_43363f83283b4dac2f8c8802643db009
#
_entry.id   43363f83283b4dac2f8c8802643db009
#
_cell.length_a   1.000
_cell.length_b   1.000
_cell.length_c   1.000
_cell.angle_alpha   90.00
_cell.angle_beta   90.00
_cell.angle_gamma   90.00
#
_symmetry.space_group_name_H-M   'P 1'
#
loop_
_entity.id
_entity.type
_entity.pdbx_description
1 polymer ?
#
loop_
_entity_poly.entity_id
_entity_poly.type
_entity_poly.pdbx_seq_one_letter_code
_entity_poly.pdbx_strand_id
1 'polypeptide(L)'
;MKPAACSNTVVAHRGGAAECGAPDNSMAALEYAMSLGCYGMECDIYWTKDNDIIVAHANGDCKVNNLQPWTATVAELRAAGRLSNGEELPTLEEFIRRVMVEGNCTRLVLDVKRVDKPYAQPEYVINAARRACEIVTEMKAKHFVELICTGFNLDAMKAAHNCA
;
A
#
# COMPACT_ATOMS: atom_id res chain seq x y z
N MET A 1 11.19 -15.30 -6.61
CA MET A 1 11.35 -14.50 -7.85
C MET A 1 12.03 -13.19 -7.51
N LYS A 2 12.69 -12.53 -8.47
CA LYS A 2 13.24 -11.17 -8.34
C LYS A 2 12.69 -10.32 -9.47
N PRO A 3 12.51 -9.00 -9.24
CA PRO A 3 12.13 -8.10 -10.34
C PRO A 3 13.19 -8.09 -11.44
N ALA A 4 12.77 -7.84 -12.66
CA ALA A 4 13.68 -7.61 -13.80
C ALA A 4 14.55 -6.38 -13.56
N ALA A 5 15.61 -6.23 -14.36
CA ALA A 5 16.42 -5.02 -14.33
C ALA A 5 15.57 -3.82 -14.79
N CYS A 6 15.60 -2.73 -14.02
CA CYS A 6 14.85 -1.52 -14.32
C CYS A 6 15.83 -0.41 -14.73
N SER A 7 15.61 0.19 -15.91
CA SER A 7 16.39 1.34 -16.37
C SER A 7 15.77 2.69 -15.99
N ASN A 8 14.47 2.70 -15.69
CA ASN A 8 13.75 3.90 -15.26
C ASN A 8 13.84 4.01 -13.74
N THR A 9 14.39 5.10 -13.22
CA THR A 9 14.58 5.35 -11.77
C THR A 9 13.40 6.06 -11.11
N VAL A 10 12.32 6.32 -11.85
CA VAL A 10 11.13 7.02 -11.33
C VAL A 10 10.35 6.13 -10.39
N VAL A 11 9.94 6.69 -9.27
CA VAL A 11 8.91 6.14 -8.39
C VAL A 11 7.62 6.93 -8.64
N ALA A 12 6.59 6.26 -9.13
CA ALA A 12 5.30 6.86 -9.42
C ALA A 12 4.51 7.05 -8.11
N HIS A 13 4.31 8.30 -7.68
CA HIS A 13 3.51 8.63 -6.50
C HIS A 13 2.07 8.17 -6.72
N ARG A 14 1.58 7.27 -5.88
CA ARG A 14 0.25 6.63 -5.96
C ARG A 14 -0.08 6.03 -7.34
N GLY A 15 0.97 5.66 -8.08
CA GLY A 15 0.86 5.08 -9.41
C GLY A 15 0.83 6.07 -10.57
N GLY A 16 1.01 7.38 -10.34
CA GLY A 16 0.91 8.39 -11.40
C GLY A 16 -0.53 8.58 -11.89
N ALA A 17 -1.48 8.52 -10.98
CA ALA A 17 -2.92 8.51 -11.25
C ALA A 17 -3.41 9.70 -12.09
N ALA A 18 -2.85 10.89 -11.87
CA ALA A 18 -3.22 12.10 -12.61
C ALA A 18 -2.95 11.98 -14.12
N GLU A 19 -1.86 11.30 -14.50
CA GLU A 19 -1.46 11.12 -15.89
C GLU A 19 -2.29 10.06 -16.61
N CYS A 20 -2.69 9.00 -15.93
CA CYS A 20 -3.46 7.91 -16.52
C CYS A 20 -4.98 8.06 -16.35
N GLY A 21 -5.43 9.03 -15.57
CA GLY A 21 -6.85 9.22 -15.26
C GLY A 21 -7.46 8.14 -14.34
N ALA A 22 -6.62 7.31 -13.72
CA ALA A 22 -7.06 6.32 -12.75
C ALA A 22 -7.14 6.93 -11.33
N PRO A 23 -7.88 6.34 -10.39
CA PRO A 23 -7.82 6.77 -8.99
C PRO A 23 -6.44 6.50 -8.37
N ASP A 24 -6.03 7.36 -7.46
CA ASP A 24 -4.87 7.14 -6.59
C ASP A 24 -4.93 5.75 -5.94
N ASN A 25 -3.79 5.07 -5.85
CA ASN A 25 -3.69 3.77 -5.17
C ASN A 25 -4.60 2.66 -5.76
N SER A 26 -5.04 2.79 -7.02
CA SER A 26 -5.83 1.78 -7.72
C SER A 26 -4.97 0.72 -8.41
N MET A 27 -5.58 -0.41 -8.77
CA MET A 27 -4.90 -1.42 -9.58
C MET A 27 -4.55 -0.87 -10.96
N ALA A 28 -5.43 -0.07 -11.56
CA ALA A 28 -5.18 0.60 -12.84
C ALA A 28 -3.97 1.55 -12.78
N ALA A 29 -3.81 2.30 -11.68
CA ALA A 29 -2.64 3.15 -11.48
C ALA A 29 -1.34 2.34 -11.32
N LEU A 30 -1.39 1.19 -10.63
CA LEU A 30 -0.26 0.27 -10.54
C LEU A 30 0.12 -0.26 -11.93
N GLU A 31 -0.84 -0.70 -12.70
CA GLU A 31 -0.62 -1.21 -14.06
C GLU A 31 -0.04 -0.14 -14.99
N TYR A 32 -0.46 1.10 -14.82
CA TYR A 32 0.14 2.22 -15.56
C TYR A 32 1.61 2.42 -15.20
N ALA A 33 1.95 2.48 -13.90
CA ALA A 33 3.35 2.57 -13.46
C ALA A 33 4.21 1.41 -13.97
N MET A 34 3.66 0.19 -13.99
CA MET A 34 4.31 -1.00 -14.56
C MET A 34 4.51 -0.88 -16.07
N SER A 35 3.53 -0.36 -16.81
CA SER A 35 3.61 -0.17 -18.27
C SER A 35 4.68 0.83 -18.69
N LEU A 36 4.96 1.81 -17.84
CA LEU A 36 6.05 2.78 -18.02
C LEU A 36 7.41 2.25 -17.59
N GLY A 37 7.47 1.04 -17.01
CA GLY A 37 8.70 0.46 -16.48
C GLY A 37 9.29 1.28 -15.32
N CYS A 38 8.45 1.94 -14.52
CA CYS A 38 8.90 2.68 -13.34
C CYS A 38 9.64 1.76 -12.38
N TYR A 39 10.67 2.29 -11.69
CA TYR A 39 11.37 1.58 -10.61
C TYR A 39 10.40 1.10 -9.54
N GLY A 40 9.46 1.95 -9.16
CA GLY A 40 8.46 1.62 -8.18
C GLY A 40 7.16 2.40 -8.33
N MET A 41 6.13 1.88 -7.71
CA MET A 41 4.92 2.61 -7.37
C MET A 41 4.92 2.86 -5.88
N GLU A 42 4.95 4.12 -5.47
CA GLU A 42 4.66 4.48 -4.08
C GLU A 42 3.17 4.34 -3.84
N CYS A 43 2.80 3.76 -2.71
CA CYS A 43 1.40 3.57 -2.33
C CYS A 43 1.20 3.66 -0.82
N ASP A 44 0.09 4.29 -0.43
CA ASP A 44 -0.30 4.50 0.96
C ASP A 44 -0.95 3.25 1.53
N ILE A 45 -0.58 2.83 2.75
CA ILE A 45 -1.15 1.65 3.39
C ILE A 45 -1.72 1.95 4.77
N TYR A 46 -2.82 1.24 5.11
CA TYR A 46 -3.44 1.22 6.44
C TYR A 46 -3.73 -0.20 6.90
N TRP A 47 -3.61 -0.41 8.20
CA TRP A 47 -4.03 -1.62 8.87
C TRP A 47 -5.54 -1.63 9.11
N THR A 48 -6.19 -2.80 8.99
CA THR A 48 -7.62 -3.00 9.17
C THR A 48 -7.94 -3.80 10.44
N LYS A 49 -9.20 -3.75 10.87
CA LYS A 49 -9.71 -4.46 12.06
C LYS A 49 -9.50 -5.97 11.98
N ASP A 50 -9.59 -6.56 10.81
CA ASP A 50 -9.38 -7.99 10.54
C ASP A 50 -7.91 -8.36 10.29
N ASN A 51 -6.98 -7.48 10.71
CA ASN A 51 -5.54 -7.67 10.61
C ASN A 51 -5.06 -7.89 9.17
N ASP A 52 -5.59 -7.10 8.25
CA ASP A 52 -5.13 -7.04 6.86
C ASP A 52 -4.56 -5.64 6.54
N ILE A 53 -4.05 -5.45 5.34
CA ILE A 53 -3.51 -4.19 4.83
C ILE A 53 -4.25 -3.78 3.57
N ILE A 54 -4.88 -2.61 3.60
CA ILE A 54 -5.46 -1.97 2.41
C ILE A 54 -4.49 -0.96 1.82
N VAL A 55 -4.62 -0.74 0.51
CA VAL A 55 -3.87 0.28 -0.23
C VAL A 55 -4.84 1.42 -0.56
N ALA A 56 -4.67 2.56 0.10
CA ALA A 56 -5.53 3.72 -0.04
C ALA A 56 -4.90 4.96 0.59
N HIS A 57 -5.32 6.15 0.15
CA HIS A 57 -5.10 7.39 0.88
C HIS A 57 -6.40 7.82 1.57
N ALA A 58 -6.38 7.87 2.91
CA ALA A 58 -7.53 8.31 3.68
C ALA A 58 -7.74 9.83 3.54
N ASN A 59 -8.98 10.29 3.71
CA ASN A 59 -9.32 11.71 3.75
C ASN A 59 -8.86 12.38 5.06
N GLY A 60 -9.16 13.67 5.22
CA GLY A 60 -8.77 14.46 6.40
C GLY A 60 -9.30 13.93 7.74
N ASP A 61 -10.37 13.13 7.74
CA ASP A 61 -10.91 12.44 8.92
C ASP A 61 -10.33 11.03 9.10
N CYS A 62 -9.25 10.72 8.42
CA CYS A 62 -8.63 9.39 8.38
C CYS A 62 -9.61 8.27 7.94
N LYS A 63 -10.50 8.56 6.99
CA LYS A 63 -11.50 7.62 6.48
C LYS A 63 -11.20 7.19 5.05
N VAL A 64 -11.43 5.92 4.78
CA VAL A 64 -11.52 5.30 3.47
C VAL A 64 -12.94 4.76 3.32
N ASN A 65 -13.63 5.09 2.24
CA ASN A 65 -15.04 4.74 2.03
C ASN A 65 -15.92 5.09 3.26
N ASN A 66 -15.70 6.27 3.84
CA ASN A 66 -16.40 6.79 5.03
C ASN A 66 -16.16 6.01 6.35
N LEU A 67 -15.27 5.02 6.39
CA LEU A 67 -14.90 4.24 7.56
C LEU A 67 -13.43 4.45 7.92
N GLN A 68 -13.11 4.44 9.20
CA GLN A 68 -11.71 4.41 9.65
C GLN A 68 -11.17 2.98 9.47
N PRO A 69 -10.06 2.77 8.75
CA PRO A 69 -9.57 1.44 8.39
C PRO A 69 -9.43 0.49 9.59
N TRP A 70 -8.85 0.97 10.70
CA TRP A 70 -8.62 0.16 11.90
C TRP A 70 -9.90 -0.21 12.68
N THR A 71 -11.05 0.34 12.32
CA THR A 71 -12.35 0.00 12.93
C THR A 71 -13.21 -0.90 12.05
N ALA A 72 -12.79 -1.15 10.81
CA ALA A 72 -13.53 -1.89 9.82
C ALA A 72 -12.68 -3.02 9.21
N THR A 73 -13.33 -4.08 8.79
CA THR A 73 -12.74 -5.15 7.97
C THR A 73 -12.60 -4.72 6.52
N VAL A 74 -11.75 -5.40 5.76
CA VAL A 74 -11.65 -5.19 4.30
C VAL A 74 -13.02 -5.34 3.62
N ALA A 75 -13.81 -6.35 4.02
CA ALA A 75 -15.15 -6.59 3.49
C ALA A 75 -16.10 -5.42 3.77
N GLU A 76 -16.10 -4.87 4.99
CA GLU A 76 -16.92 -3.70 5.35
C GLU A 76 -16.49 -2.45 4.58
N LEU A 77 -15.18 -2.22 4.40
CA LEU A 77 -14.66 -1.11 3.60
C LEU A 77 -15.07 -1.21 2.13
N ARG A 78 -15.03 -2.41 1.55
CA ARG A 78 -15.47 -2.66 0.16
C ARG A 78 -16.97 -2.51 -0.02
N ALA A 79 -17.76 -2.97 0.96
CA ALA A 79 -19.22 -2.80 0.95
C ALA A 79 -19.64 -1.32 1.06
N ALA A 80 -18.85 -0.49 1.74
CA ALA A 80 -19.13 0.93 1.93
C ALA A 80 -18.84 1.80 0.69
N GLY A 81 -18.10 1.30 -0.31
CA GLY A 81 -17.84 2.03 -1.55
C GLY A 81 -16.83 1.39 -2.47
N ARG A 82 -16.74 1.95 -3.68
CA ARG A 82 -15.76 1.60 -4.71
C ARG A 82 -14.92 2.82 -5.08
N LEU A 83 -13.80 2.59 -5.75
CA LEU A 83 -13.02 3.65 -6.37
C LEU A 83 -13.81 4.30 -7.51
N SER A 84 -13.43 5.51 -7.90
CA SER A 84 -14.17 6.30 -8.91
C SER A 84 -14.23 5.64 -10.30
N ASN A 85 -13.32 4.72 -10.59
CA ASN A 85 -13.32 3.90 -11.81
C ASN A 85 -14.10 2.58 -11.68
N GLY A 86 -14.74 2.33 -10.53
CA GLY A 86 -15.52 1.12 -10.26
C GLY A 86 -14.71 -0.05 -9.64
N GLU A 87 -13.39 0.08 -9.51
CA GLU A 87 -12.58 -0.94 -8.85
C GLU A 87 -12.94 -1.08 -7.36
N GLU A 88 -12.71 -2.26 -6.82
CA GLU A 88 -12.74 -2.47 -5.37
C GLU A 88 -11.49 -1.87 -4.72
N LEU A 89 -11.62 -1.52 -3.45
CA LEU A 89 -10.48 -1.11 -2.64
C LEU A 89 -9.45 -2.25 -2.61
N PRO A 90 -8.21 -2.03 -3.09
CA PRO A 90 -7.20 -3.08 -3.16
C PRO A 90 -6.58 -3.38 -1.80
N THR A 91 -6.15 -4.62 -1.62
CA THR A 91 -5.29 -5.04 -0.52
C THR A 91 -3.82 -5.07 -0.95
N LEU A 92 -2.92 -5.06 0.02
CA LEU A 92 -1.49 -5.20 -0.24
C LEU A 92 -1.16 -6.54 -0.92
N GLU A 93 -1.83 -7.61 -0.51
CA GLU A 93 -1.63 -8.93 -1.11
C GLU A 93 -1.96 -8.94 -2.61
N GLU A 94 -3.04 -8.26 -3.03
CA GLU A 94 -3.42 -8.13 -4.44
C GLU A 94 -2.37 -7.34 -5.22
N PHE A 95 -1.83 -6.26 -4.67
CA PHE A 95 -0.75 -5.48 -5.27
C PHE A 95 0.53 -6.30 -5.41
N ILE A 96 0.91 -7.04 -4.38
CA ILE A 96 2.09 -7.93 -4.42
C ILE A 96 1.92 -8.98 -5.50
N ARG A 97 0.77 -9.65 -5.59
CA ARG A 97 0.51 -10.62 -6.67
C ARG A 97 0.65 -10.00 -8.06
N ARG A 98 0.21 -8.75 -8.20
CA ARG A 98 0.27 -8.05 -9.50
C ARG A 98 1.68 -7.69 -9.91
N VAL A 99 2.56 -7.30 -8.99
CA VAL A 99 3.96 -6.99 -9.33
C VAL A 99 4.84 -8.24 -9.44
N MET A 100 4.48 -9.35 -8.81
CA MET A 100 5.23 -10.61 -8.86
C MET A 100 4.96 -11.41 -10.15
N VAL A 101 5.07 -10.76 -11.30
CA VAL A 101 4.94 -11.39 -12.60
C VAL A 101 6.28 -11.39 -13.34
N GLU A 102 6.48 -12.36 -14.22
CA GLU A 102 7.71 -12.46 -15.01
C GLU A 102 7.92 -11.22 -15.88
N GLY A 103 9.15 -10.73 -15.94
CA GLY A 103 9.52 -9.55 -16.73
C GLY A 103 9.20 -8.21 -16.07
N ASN A 104 8.45 -8.16 -14.98
CA ASN A 104 8.18 -6.90 -14.29
C ASN A 104 9.42 -6.39 -13.52
N CYS A 105 9.72 -5.11 -13.65
CA CYS A 105 10.78 -4.44 -12.89
C CYS A 105 10.24 -3.55 -11.76
N THR A 106 8.97 -3.19 -11.80
CA THR A 106 8.35 -2.26 -10.83
C THR A 106 8.20 -2.90 -9.45
N ARG A 107 8.56 -2.15 -8.44
CA ARG A 107 8.41 -2.51 -7.02
C ARG A 107 7.27 -1.72 -6.39
N LEU A 108 6.79 -2.19 -5.26
CA LEU A 108 5.92 -1.42 -4.37
C LEU A 108 6.78 -0.68 -3.33
N VAL A 109 6.58 0.61 -3.20
CA VAL A 109 7.20 1.47 -2.18
C VAL A 109 6.09 1.86 -1.21
N LEU A 110 6.00 1.13 -0.10
CA LEU A 110 4.89 1.25 0.84
C LEU A 110 5.10 2.42 1.79
N ASP A 111 4.20 3.38 1.77
CA ASP A 111 4.12 4.45 2.76
C ASP A 111 3.15 4.05 3.88
N VAL A 112 3.72 3.71 5.04
CA VAL A 112 2.93 3.42 6.25
C VAL A 112 2.38 4.73 6.81
N LYS A 113 1.09 4.97 6.59
CA LYS A 113 0.48 6.26 6.93
C LYS A 113 0.33 6.45 8.42
N ARG A 114 0.66 7.66 8.85
CA ARG A 114 0.37 8.14 10.19
C ARG A 114 -1.14 8.36 10.35
N VAL A 115 -1.63 8.03 11.53
CA VAL A 115 -2.98 8.43 11.96
C VAL A 115 -2.86 9.69 12.77
N ASP A 116 -3.47 10.78 12.33
CA ASP A 116 -3.39 12.09 12.97
C ASP A 116 -4.38 12.27 14.12
N LYS A 117 -4.14 13.25 14.96
CA LYS A 117 -5.09 13.63 16.03
C LYS A 117 -6.43 14.08 15.43
N PRO A 118 -7.58 13.77 16.06
CA PRO A 118 -7.72 13.15 17.39
C PRO A 118 -7.63 11.62 17.40
N TYR A 119 -7.41 10.98 16.24
CA TYR A 119 -7.47 9.52 16.04
C TYR A 119 -6.13 8.81 16.30
N ALA A 120 -5.07 9.58 16.60
CA ALA A 120 -3.71 9.06 16.73
C ALA A 120 -3.60 8.00 17.83
N GLN A 121 -3.46 6.76 17.38
CA GLN A 121 -3.15 5.60 18.23
C GLN A 121 -1.87 4.99 17.67
N PRO A 122 -0.72 5.08 18.39
CA PRO A 122 0.57 4.62 17.86
C PRO A 122 0.57 3.16 17.39
N GLU A 123 -0.19 2.31 18.05
CA GLU A 123 -0.31 0.90 17.72
C GLU A 123 -0.87 0.64 16.31
N TYR A 124 -1.69 1.53 15.74
CA TYR A 124 -2.20 1.35 14.38
C TYR A 124 -1.09 1.39 13.34
N VAL A 125 -0.16 2.31 13.49
CA VAL A 125 0.99 2.45 12.58
C VAL A 125 1.95 1.29 12.76
N ILE A 126 2.20 0.88 14.02
CA ILE A 126 3.05 -0.27 14.37
C ILE A 126 2.45 -1.55 13.80
N ASN A 127 1.14 -1.75 13.95
CA ASN A 127 0.45 -2.92 13.41
C ASN A 127 0.47 -2.92 11.88
N ALA A 128 0.29 -1.77 11.22
CA ALA A 128 0.41 -1.65 9.78
C ALA A 128 1.80 -2.07 9.28
N ALA A 129 2.86 -1.55 9.90
CA ALA A 129 4.25 -1.89 9.52
C ALA A 129 4.53 -3.38 9.75
N ARG A 130 4.12 -3.94 10.90
CA ARG A 130 4.31 -5.36 11.23
C ARG A 130 3.55 -6.25 10.24
N ARG A 131 2.26 -6.00 10.05
CA ARG A 131 1.43 -6.84 9.18
C ARG A 131 1.88 -6.77 7.72
N ALA A 132 2.27 -5.61 7.22
CA ALA A 132 2.85 -5.48 5.89
C ALA A 132 4.09 -6.37 5.72
N CYS A 133 5.01 -6.38 6.70
CA CYS A 133 6.19 -7.25 6.68
C CYS A 133 5.85 -8.74 6.75
N GLU A 134 4.83 -9.11 7.55
CA GLU A 134 4.35 -10.50 7.60
C GLU A 134 3.83 -10.95 6.23
N ILE A 135 2.96 -10.15 5.58
CA ILE A 135 2.43 -10.43 4.23
C ILE A 135 3.58 -10.58 3.22
N VAL A 136 4.53 -9.65 3.23
CA VAL A 136 5.71 -9.69 2.33
C VAL A 136 6.51 -10.98 2.54
N THR A 137 6.67 -11.43 3.77
CA THR A 137 7.40 -12.66 4.12
C THR A 137 6.61 -13.90 3.70
N GLU A 138 5.32 -13.97 4.03
CA GLU A 138 4.41 -15.06 3.66
C GLU A 138 4.37 -15.26 2.14
N MET A 139 4.32 -14.17 1.38
CA MET A 139 4.31 -14.18 -0.08
C MET A 139 5.70 -14.32 -0.72
N LYS A 140 6.78 -14.32 0.06
CA LYS A 140 8.18 -14.33 -0.42
C LYS A 140 8.49 -13.14 -1.36
N ALA A 141 7.91 -11.99 -1.08
CA ALA A 141 7.91 -10.80 -1.94
C ALA A 141 9.02 -9.79 -1.61
N LYS A 142 9.97 -10.09 -0.74
CA LYS A 142 10.98 -9.14 -0.21
C LYS A 142 11.79 -8.36 -1.27
N HIS A 143 11.89 -8.87 -2.50
CA HIS A 143 12.57 -8.17 -3.58
C HIS A 143 11.69 -7.21 -4.37
N PHE A 144 10.37 -7.27 -4.14
CA PHE A 144 9.37 -6.45 -4.82
C PHE A 144 8.77 -5.36 -3.93
N VAL A 145 9.15 -5.30 -2.65
CA VAL A 145 8.55 -4.38 -1.69
C VAL A 145 9.62 -3.66 -0.90
N GLU A 146 9.49 -2.34 -0.83
CA GLU A 146 10.27 -1.44 0.02
C GLU A 146 9.29 -0.76 0.99
N LEU A 147 9.67 -0.62 2.26
CA LEU A 147 8.82 -0.02 3.28
C LEU A 147 9.34 1.34 3.70
N ILE A 148 8.48 2.34 3.68
CA ILE A 148 8.74 3.67 4.22
C ILE A 148 7.74 3.93 5.34
N CYS A 149 8.20 4.45 6.47
CA CYS A 149 7.33 4.90 7.55
C CYS A 149 7.34 6.42 7.59
N THR A 150 6.31 7.06 7.05
CA THR A 150 6.17 8.50 7.14
C THR A 150 5.89 8.97 8.57
N GLY A 151 6.17 10.25 8.85
CA GLY A 151 5.97 10.83 10.17
C GLY A 151 6.97 10.41 11.23
N PHE A 152 8.11 9.82 10.81
CA PHE A 152 9.22 9.47 11.73
C PHE A 152 8.81 8.55 12.88
N ASN A 153 7.90 7.60 12.63
CA ASN A 153 7.50 6.63 13.65
C ASN A 153 8.58 5.56 13.82
N LEU A 154 9.48 5.79 14.77
CA LEU A 154 10.60 4.89 15.04
C LEU A 154 10.15 3.49 15.49
N ASP A 155 9.03 3.39 16.21
CA ASP A 155 8.54 2.10 16.71
C ASP A 155 7.94 1.26 15.58
N ALA A 156 7.28 1.90 14.61
CA ALA A 156 6.84 1.23 13.39
C ALA A 156 8.03 0.73 12.57
N MET A 157 9.08 1.54 12.42
CA MET A 157 10.32 1.14 11.72
C MET A 157 11.01 -0.04 12.44
N LYS A 158 11.07 -0.02 13.76
CA LYS A 158 11.61 -1.14 14.55
C LYS A 158 10.77 -2.40 14.39
N ALA A 159 9.43 -2.26 14.39
CA ALA A 159 8.53 -3.38 14.19
C ALA A 159 8.74 -4.03 12.80
N ALA A 160 8.89 -3.21 11.77
CA ALA A 160 9.21 -3.68 10.42
C ALA A 160 10.57 -4.40 10.36
N HIS A 161 11.61 -3.82 10.95
CA HIS A 161 12.96 -4.39 10.97
C HIS A 161 13.01 -5.75 11.66
N ASN A 162 12.25 -5.95 12.72
CA ASN A 162 12.22 -7.20 13.48
C ASN A 162 11.46 -8.34 12.77
N CYS A 163 10.72 -8.04 11.72
CA CYS A 163 10.00 -9.03 10.91
C CYS A 163 10.75 -9.44 9.63
N ALA A 164 11.88 -8.80 9.31
CA ALA A 164 12.60 -8.97 8.04
C ALA A 164 13.57 -10.16 8.04
#